data_1f08dbde923d66cb9d761bdfab286d82
#
_entry.id   1f08dbde923d66cb9d761bdfab286d82
#
_cell.length_a   1.000
_cell.length_b   1.000
_cell.length_c   1.000
_cell.angle_alpha   90.00
_cell.angle_beta   90.00
_cell.angle_gamma   90.00
#
_symmetry.space_group_name_H-M   'P 1'
#
loop_
_entity.id
_entity.type
_entity.pdbx_description
1 polymer ?
#
loop_
_entity_poly.entity_id
_entity_poly.type
_entity_poly.pdbx_seq_one_letter_code
_entity_poly.pdbx_strand_id
1 'polypeptide(L)'
;QLMVCLVINKKMTKMSYPTAGVQKNTNEFLPNQGELLSALAEIRGMTSVSVSINTEKTNVIMGTEIHNLWGESTIEDTIHVRDMQKENYPYTGDALTFKISPLSFYQVNPVQTEKLYSLALEYAGLTGKETVWDLYCGIGTISLFLAGKAKKVCGVEIIPQAIDDARENAKRNHIENAEFFVGKAEEVLPEFYEKATTEASSDEMLHPDVIVVDPPRKGCDDACLNTMLRMQPERIVYVSCDSATLARDLKILCDGGYEIRKVQGVDQFGMTVHVETVCLLSKLHEAKYHVNVRLDMDELDLTSTESKATSVSYTHLRAHETSLHL
;
A
#
# COMPACT_ATOMS: atom_id res chain seq x y z
N GLN A 1 -19.99 10.97 2.37
CA GLN A 1 -19.94 11.83 1.18
C GLN A 1 -19.92 10.94 -0.07
N LEU A 2 -20.47 11.46 -1.19
CA LEU A 2 -20.48 10.79 -2.48
C LEU A 2 -19.84 11.69 -3.55
N MET A 3 -19.01 11.07 -4.38
CA MET A 3 -18.42 11.72 -5.56
C MET A 3 -18.80 10.93 -6.81
N VAL A 4 -19.17 11.64 -7.86
CA VAL A 4 -19.37 11.10 -9.19
C VAL A 4 -18.39 11.77 -10.14
N CYS A 5 -17.58 10.98 -10.83
CA CYS A 5 -16.74 11.46 -11.91
C CYS A 5 -17.12 10.75 -13.22
N LEU A 6 -17.59 11.52 -14.19
CA LEU A 6 -18.00 11.05 -15.49
C LEU A 6 -16.82 11.10 -16.46
N VAL A 7 -16.47 9.98 -17.06
CA VAL A 7 -15.39 9.94 -18.05
C VAL A 7 -15.95 10.12 -19.44
N ILE A 8 -15.48 11.13 -20.15
CA ILE A 8 -15.97 11.46 -21.50
C ILE A 8 -14.83 11.52 -22.51
N ASN A 9 -15.15 11.23 -23.78
CA ASN A 9 -14.24 11.45 -24.87
C ASN A 9 -14.55 12.81 -25.55
N LYS A 10 -13.59 13.71 -25.59
CA LYS A 10 -13.73 15.08 -26.15
C LYS A 10 -14.29 15.12 -27.57
N LYS A 11 -14.16 14.05 -28.35
CA LYS A 11 -14.75 13.96 -29.69
C LYS A 11 -16.27 13.90 -29.67
N MET A 12 -16.90 13.51 -28.57
CA MET A 12 -18.35 13.45 -28.42
C MET A 12 -18.97 14.83 -28.10
N THR A 13 -18.20 15.76 -27.58
CA THR A 13 -18.68 17.13 -27.22
C THR A 13 -18.90 18.03 -28.42
N LYS A 14 -18.52 17.61 -29.64
CA LYS A 14 -18.79 18.34 -30.90
C LYS A 14 -20.13 18.00 -31.56
N MET A 15 -20.99 17.21 -30.92
CA MET A 15 -22.35 17.01 -31.42
C MET A 15 -23.16 18.29 -31.23
N SER A 16 -23.16 19.12 -32.27
CA SER A 16 -24.11 20.22 -32.40
C SER A 16 -25.48 19.61 -32.65
N TYR A 17 -26.33 19.56 -31.64
CA TYR A 17 -27.75 19.41 -31.89
C TYR A 17 -28.28 20.72 -32.52
N PRO A 18 -28.97 20.69 -33.66
CA PRO A 18 -29.55 21.86 -34.22
C PRO A 18 -30.84 22.20 -33.45
N THR A 19 -30.72 22.87 -32.34
CA THR A 19 -31.86 23.54 -31.70
C THR A 19 -31.76 25.03 -32.02
N ALA A 20 -32.66 25.46 -32.92
CA ALA A 20 -32.81 26.85 -33.26
C ALA A 20 -33.15 27.66 -32.01
N GLY A 21 -32.31 28.65 -31.68
CA GLY A 21 -32.69 29.78 -30.80
C GLY A 21 -32.17 29.78 -29.37
N VAL A 22 -31.33 28.82 -28.93
CA VAL A 22 -30.72 28.84 -27.58
C VAL A 22 -29.25 29.26 -27.68
N GLN A 23 -28.86 30.34 -27.01
CA GLN A 23 -27.49 30.74 -26.81
C GLN A 23 -26.77 29.57 -26.12
N LYS A 24 -25.78 28.94 -26.80
CA LYS A 24 -24.95 27.88 -26.23
C LYS A 24 -24.15 28.45 -25.05
N ASN A 25 -24.40 27.91 -23.87
CA ASN A 25 -23.44 28.01 -22.78
C ASN A 25 -22.19 27.22 -23.21
N THR A 26 -21.07 27.91 -23.44
CA THR A 26 -19.83 27.33 -23.97
C THR A 26 -19.12 26.36 -23.03
N ASN A 27 -19.69 26.11 -21.84
CA ASN A 27 -19.14 25.29 -20.76
C ASN A 27 -19.89 23.97 -20.49
N GLU A 28 -20.79 23.54 -21.39
CA GLU A 28 -21.45 22.25 -21.22
C GLU A 28 -20.57 21.12 -21.79
N PHE A 29 -20.21 20.16 -20.94
CA PHE A 29 -19.46 18.96 -21.28
C PHE A 29 -20.37 17.81 -21.75
N LEU A 30 -21.63 17.83 -21.31
CA LEU A 30 -22.61 16.76 -21.49
C LEU A 30 -23.93 17.30 -22.05
N PRO A 31 -24.64 16.53 -22.88
CA PRO A 31 -26.04 16.84 -23.23
C PRO A 31 -26.90 16.87 -21.96
N ASN A 32 -27.80 17.87 -21.85
CA ASN A 32 -28.70 18.03 -20.71
C ASN A 32 -27.97 18.06 -19.33
N GLN A 33 -26.75 18.62 -19.30
CA GLN A 33 -25.92 18.67 -18.09
C GLN A 33 -26.67 19.24 -16.88
N GLY A 34 -27.48 20.28 -17.06
CA GLY A 34 -28.25 20.90 -15.99
C GLY A 34 -29.26 19.94 -15.35
N GLU A 35 -30.01 19.18 -16.15
CA GLU A 35 -30.97 18.18 -15.67
C GLU A 35 -30.25 17.02 -14.92
N LEU A 36 -29.15 16.55 -15.48
CA LEU A 36 -28.32 15.51 -14.84
C LEU A 36 -27.79 15.98 -13.49
N LEU A 37 -27.22 17.17 -13.40
CA LEU A 37 -26.70 17.72 -12.15
C LEU A 37 -27.80 17.93 -11.11
N SER A 38 -28.98 18.39 -11.54
CA SER A 38 -30.14 18.52 -10.65
C SER A 38 -30.56 17.18 -10.06
N ALA A 39 -30.64 16.13 -10.89
CA ALA A 39 -31.00 14.79 -10.44
C ALA A 39 -29.94 14.18 -9.52
N LEU A 40 -28.65 14.37 -9.81
CA LEU A 40 -27.57 13.90 -8.95
C LEU A 40 -27.55 14.62 -7.60
N ALA A 41 -27.84 15.93 -7.57
CA ALA A 41 -27.86 16.72 -6.35
C ALA A 41 -28.97 16.29 -5.35
N GLU A 42 -30.03 15.63 -5.82
CA GLU A 42 -31.09 15.07 -4.96
C GLU A 42 -30.63 13.81 -4.21
N ILE A 43 -29.54 13.16 -4.62
CA ILE A 43 -29.02 11.96 -3.97
C ILE A 43 -28.43 12.34 -2.61
N ARG A 44 -28.94 11.73 -1.55
CA ARG A 44 -28.46 12.00 -0.19
C ARG A 44 -26.97 11.70 -0.05
N GLY A 45 -26.20 12.70 0.35
CA GLY A 45 -24.74 12.61 0.54
C GLY A 45 -23.94 12.95 -0.71
N MET A 46 -24.59 13.33 -1.83
CA MET A 46 -23.87 13.85 -3.00
C MET A 46 -23.10 15.10 -2.60
N THR A 47 -21.81 15.11 -2.86
CA THR A 47 -20.90 16.19 -2.48
C THR A 47 -20.14 16.74 -3.67
N SER A 48 -19.80 15.90 -4.64
CA SER A 48 -18.97 16.28 -5.78
C SER A 48 -19.46 15.61 -7.07
N VAL A 49 -19.57 16.40 -8.13
CA VAL A 49 -19.77 15.89 -9.49
C VAL A 49 -18.75 16.52 -10.42
N SER A 50 -17.98 15.72 -11.08
CA SER A 50 -16.92 16.14 -11.99
C SER A 50 -16.95 15.37 -13.30
N VAL A 51 -16.23 15.87 -14.28
CA VAL A 51 -15.97 15.17 -15.55
C VAL A 51 -14.50 15.06 -15.78
N SER A 52 -14.08 13.86 -16.23
CA SER A 52 -12.73 13.58 -16.70
C SER A 52 -12.74 13.46 -18.23
N ILE A 53 -11.86 14.18 -18.90
CA ILE A 53 -11.72 14.10 -20.35
C ILE A 53 -10.62 13.10 -20.67
N ASN A 54 -10.99 11.96 -21.25
CA ASN A 54 -10.05 10.96 -21.72
C ASN A 54 -10.16 10.77 -23.23
N THR A 55 -9.13 11.18 -23.94
CA THR A 55 -9.02 11.01 -25.41
C THR A 55 -8.07 9.89 -25.81
N GLU A 56 -7.39 9.29 -24.84
CA GLU A 56 -6.39 8.26 -25.05
C GLU A 56 -7.03 6.89 -25.35
N LYS A 57 -6.38 6.10 -26.17
CA LYS A 57 -6.76 4.72 -26.46
C LYS A 57 -5.88 3.76 -25.66
N THR A 58 -5.91 3.92 -24.34
CA THR A 58 -5.14 3.11 -23.40
C THR A 58 -6.09 2.38 -22.44
N ASN A 59 -5.53 1.52 -21.58
CA ASN A 59 -6.29 0.89 -20.50
C ASN A 59 -6.55 1.83 -19.31
N VAL A 60 -6.02 3.06 -19.34
CA VAL A 60 -6.27 4.07 -18.32
C VAL A 60 -7.66 4.66 -18.50
N ILE A 61 -8.52 4.53 -17.51
CA ILE A 61 -9.91 4.97 -17.57
C ILE A 61 -10.00 6.50 -17.43
N MET A 62 -9.30 7.07 -16.45
CA MET A 62 -9.35 8.50 -16.15
C MET A 62 -8.37 9.28 -17.04
N GLY A 63 -8.85 10.39 -17.59
CA GLY A 63 -7.94 11.37 -18.21
C GLY A 63 -7.33 12.31 -17.15
N THR A 64 -6.33 13.07 -17.53
CA THR A 64 -5.66 14.03 -16.64
C THR A 64 -6.40 15.37 -16.51
N GLU A 65 -7.29 15.69 -17.46
CA GLU A 65 -8.09 16.90 -17.46
C GLU A 65 -9.42 16.67 -16.71
N ILE A 66 -9.55 17.28 -15.52
CA ILE A 66 -10.73 17.16 -14.64
C ILE A 66 -11.41 18.54 -14.51
N HIS A 67 -12.73 18.54 -14.67
CA HIS A 67 -13.54 19.73 -14.43
C HIS A 67 -14.61 19.43 -13.38
N ASN A 68 -14.65 20.23 -12.32
CA ASN A 68 -15.73 20.18 -11.37
C ASN A 68 -16.99 20.81 -11.98
N LEU A 69 -18.09 20.05 -12.00
CA LEU A 69 -19.36 20.49 -12.56
C LEU A 69 -20.34 20.99 -11.50
N TRP A 70 -20.26 20.42 -10.29
CA TRP A 70 -21.16 20.76 -9.19
C TRP A 70 -20.56 20.35 -7.83
N GLY A 71 -20.85 21.13 -6.81
CA GLY A 71 -20.41 20.88 -5.43
C GLY A 71 -18.91 21.08 -5.23
N GLU A 72 -18.35 20.35 -4.26
CA GLU A 72 -16.93 20.40 -3.92
C GLU A 72 -16.07 19.70 -4.96
N SER A 73 -14.81 20.07 -5.08
CA SER A 73 -13.86 19.41 -5.98
C SER A 73 -13.33 18.07 -5.43
N THR A 74 -13.54 17.80 -4.15
CA THR A 74 -13.05 16.63 -3.41
C THR A 74 -14.10 16.15 -2.43
N ILE A 75 -13.92 14.93 -1.93
CA ILE A 75 -14.67 14.42 -0.78
C ILE A 75 -13.72 14.09 0.36
N GLU A 76 -14.27 13.86 1.53
CA GLU A 76 -13.51 13.44 2.73
C GLU A 76 -14.03 12.12 3.25
N ASP A 77 -13.10 11.28 3.70
CA ASP A 77 -13.41 10.06 4.44
C ASP A 77 -12.47 9.91 5.64
N THR A 78 -12.95 9.22 6.67
CA THR A 78 -12.19 8.98 7.89
C THR A 78 -12.00 7.49 8.09
N ILE A 79 -10.75 7.07 8.25
CA ILE A 79 -10.35 5.68 8.49
C ILE A 79 -9.84 5.56 9.93
N HIS A 80 -10.38 4.59 10.66
CA HIS A 80 -10.04 4.37 12.06
C HIS A 80 -9.00 3.26 12.21
N VAL A 81 -8.11 3.43 13.17
CA VAL A 81 -7.14 2.40 13.55
C VAL A 81 -7.82 1.35 14.42
N ARG A 82 -7.58 0.08 14.11
CA ARG A 82 -8.13 -1.07 14.85
C ARG A 82 -7.02 -1.80 15.61
N ASP A 83 -7.37 -2.33 16.77
CA ASP A 83 -6.50 -3.23 17.54
C ASP A 83 -6.63 -4.66 16.98
N MET A 84 -5.68 -5.04 16.13
CA MET A 84 -5.69 -6.34 15.44
C MET A 84 -5.35 -7.52 16.36
N GLN A 85 -4.89 -7.26 17.60
CA GLN A 85 -4.56 -8.31 18.56
C GLN A 85 -5.75 -8.70 19.44
N LYS A 86 -6.84 -7.92 19.43
CA LYS A 86 -8.04 -8.18 20.18
C LYS A 86 -9.14 -8.82 19.33
N GLU A 87 -9.96 -9.60 19.99
CA GLU A 87 -11.15 -10.18 19.36
C GLU A 87 -12.08 -9.08 18.81
N ASN A 88 -12.64 -9.32 17.62
CA ASN A 88 -13.50 -8.37 16.89
C ASN A 88 -12.82 -7.06 16.45
N TYR A 89 -11.50 -6.92 16.59
CA TYR A 89 -10.71 -5.80 16.11
C TYR A 89 -11.33 -4.43 16.47
N PRO A 90 -11.43 -4.11 17.78
CA PRO A 90 -12.03 -2.86 18.23
C PRO A 90 -11.23 -1.64 17.79
N TYR A 91 -11.87 -0.48 17.75
CA TYR A 91 -11.20 0.79 17.49
C TYR A 91 -10.25 1.14 18.64
N THR A 92 -9.06 1.69 18.28
CA THR A 92 -8.08 2.18 19.26
C THR A 92 -8.44 3.58 19.78
N GLY A 93 -9.27 4.31 19.06
CA GLY A 93 -9.55 5.74 19.26
C GLY A 93 -8.81 6.65 18.28
N ASP A 94 -7.78 6.15 17.60
CA ASP A 94 -7.06 6.89 16.58
C ASP A 94 -7.81 6.83 15.25
N ALA A 95 -7.84 7.95 14.53
CA ALA A 95 -8.45 8.05 13.22
C ALA A 95 -7.72 9.09 12.35
N LEU A 96 -7.76 8.86 11.05
CA LEU A 96 -7.15 9.74 10.05
C LEU A 96 -8.19 10.13 9.02
N THR A 97 -8.25 11.42 8.70
CA THR A 97 -9.17 11.97 7.69
C THR A 97 -8.42 12.29 6.41
N PHE A 98 -8.91 11.74 5.31
CA PHE A 98 -8.32 11.88 3.99
C PHE A 98 -9.20 12.75 3.10
N LYS A 99 -8.55 13.65 2.38
CA LYS A 99 -9.13 14.38 1.26
C LYS A 99 -8.88 13.57 -0.02
N ILE A 100 -9.94 13.32 -0.76
CA ILE A 100 -9.96 12.42 -1.91
C ILE A 100 -10.38 13.22 -3.13
N SER A 101 -9.51 13.28 -4.14
CA SER A 101 -9.80 13.88 -5.44
C SER A 101 -10.32 12.84 -6.42
N PRO A 102 -10.93 13.24 -7.56
CA PRO A 102 -11.35 12.28 -8.60
C PRO A 102 -10.23 11.40 -9.15
N LEU A 103 -8.98 11.86 -9.09
CA LEU A 103 -7.80 11.12 -9.55
C LEU A 103 -7.14 10.28 -8.46
N SER A 104 -7.51 10.48 -7.19
CA SER A 104 -6.94 9.72 -6.08
C SER A 104 -7.39 8.27 -6.15
N PHE A 105 -6.44 7.33 -6.07
CA PHE A 105 -6.81 5.97 -5.71
C PHE A 105 -7.21 5.92 -4.24
N TYR A 106 -8.36 5.35 -3.96
CA TYR A 106 -8.85 5.14 -2.61
C TYR A 106 -9.54 3.78 -2.52
N GLN A 107 -9.32 3.05 -1.42
CA GLN A 107 -9.84 1.70 -1.24
C GLN A 107 -11.38 1.69 -1.16
N VAL A 108 -12.00 0.77 -1.90
CA VAL A 108 -13.46 0.75 -2.13
C VAL A 108 -14.29 0.25 -0.95
N ASN A 109 -13.69 -0.43 0.03
CA ASN A 109 -14.37 -1.01 1.18
C ASN A 109 -13.82 -0.44 2.50
N PRO A 110 -14.38 0.67 3.03
CA PRO A 110 -13.80 1.37 4.19
C PRO A 110 -13.61 0.47 5.41
N VAL A 111 -14.58 -0.41 5.69
CA VAL A 111 -14.53 -1.31 6.87
C VAL A 111 -13.38 -2.31 6.77
N GLN A 112 -13.14 -2.86 5.59
CA GLN A 112 -12.03 -3.78 5.39
C GLN A 112 -10.71 -3.04 5.23
N THR A 113 -10.72 -1.82 4.69
CA THR A 113 -9.55 -0.95 4.61
C THR A 113 -8.99 -0.62 5.98
N GLU A 114 -9.85 -0.35 6.97
CA GLU A 114 -9.42 -0.15 8.36
C GLU A 114 -8.67 -1.38 8.90
N LYS A 115 -9.17 -2.59 8.60
CA LYS A 115 -8.50 -3.83 9.00
C LYS A 115 -7.20 -4.05 8.24
N LEU A 116 -7.20 -3.83 6.93
CA LEU A 116 -6.04 -3.98 6.05
C LEU A 116 -4.87 -3.11 6.52
N TYR A 117 -5.12 -1.81 6.73
CA TYR A 117 -4.10 -0.86 7.14
C TYR A 117 -3.66 -1.05 8.59
N SER A 118 -4.59 -1.41 9.48
CA SER A 118 -4.25 -1.74 10.87
C SER A 118 -3.42 -3.02 10.96
N LEU A 119 -3.66 -4.00 10.07
CA LEU A 119 -2.85 -5.21 9.97
C LEU A 119 -1.44 -4.90 9.43
N ALA A 120 -1.34 -4.03 8.42
CA ALA A 120 -0.06 -3.57 7.91
C ALA A 120 0.76 -2.83 9.01
N LEU A 121 0.10 -1.99 9.81
CA LEU A 121 0.70 -1.32 10.96
C LEU A 121 1.18 -2.34 12.03
N GLU A 122 0.36 -3.35 12.35
CA GLU A 122 0.76 -4.41 13.29
C GLU A 122 1.98 -5.17 12.78
N TYR A 123 1.98 -5.54 11.48
CA TYR A 123 3.08 -6.29 10.88
C TYR A 123 4.37 -5.47 10.76
N ALA A 124 4.25 -4.16 10.58
CA ALA A 124 5.39 -3.27 10.60
C ALA A 124 6.10 -3.27 11.98
N GLY A 125 5.38 -3.56 13.07
CA GLY A 125 5.94 -3.77 14.41
C GLY A 125 6.74 -2.56 14.92
N LEU A 126 6.21 -1.35 14.72
CA LEU A 126 6.91 -0.09 14.99
C LEU A 126 6.92 0.24 16.48
N THR A 127 8.06 0.79 16.94
CA THR A 127 8.31 1.17 18.35
C THR A 127 8.56 2.67 18.54
N GLY A 128 8.46 3.47 17.48
CA GLY A 128 8.77 4.90 17.48
C GLY A 128 10.24 5.21 17.13
N LYS A 129 11.03 4.22 16.78
CA LYS A 129 12.46 4.37 16.45
C LYS A 129 12.76 4.15 14.98
N GLU A 130 11.87 3.49 14.29
CA GLU A 130 12.06 3.01 12.93
C GLU A 130 11.84 4.11 11.89
N THR A 131 12.67 4.10 10.85
CA THR A 131 12.44 4.77 9.57
C THR A 131 11.72 3.80 8.65
N VAL A 132 10.56 4.21 8.15
CA VAL A 132 9.71 3.41 7.27
C VAL A 132 9.69 4.03 5.88
N TRP A 133 9.83 3.20 4.86
CA TRP A 133 9.59 3.59 3.48
C TRP A 133 8.32 2.90 2.97
N ASP A 134 7.38 3.71 2.47
CA ASP A 134 6.13 3.27 1.84
C ASP A 134 6.26 3.48 0.33
N LEU A 135 6.45 2.39 -0.38
CA LEU A 135 6.61 2.39 -1.84
C LEU A 135 5.24 2.17 -2.48
N TYR A 136 4.91 3.00 -3.45
CA TYR A 136 3.55 3.13 -4.04
C TYR A 136 2.55 3.78 -3.07
N CYS A 137 2.96 4.84 -2.39
CA CYS A 137 2.19 5.42 -1.27
C CYS A 137 0.86 6.09 -1.67
N GLY A 138 0.63 6.37 -2.96
CA GLY A 138 -0.55 7.06 -3.44
C GLY A 138 -0.76 8.41 -2.72
N ILE A 139 -1.94 8.63 -2.19
CA ILE A 139 -2.28 9.83 -1.40
C ILE A 139 -1.84 9.75 0.08
N GLY A 140 -0.94 8.81 0.40
CA GLY A 140 -0.34 8.65 1.72
C GLY A 140 -1.17 7.87 2.73
N THR A 141 -2.14 7.06 2.30
CA THR A 141 -3.05 6.38 3.24
C THR A 141 -2.31 5.45 4.19
N ILE A 142 -1.50 4.52 3.71
CA ILE A 142 -0.70 3.62 4.55
C ILE A 142 0.39 4.40 5.28
N SER A 143 1.10 5.31 4.58
CA SER A 143 2.15 6.14 5.16
C SER A 143 1.71 6.84 6.44
N LEU A 144 0.53 7.48 6.42
CA LEU A 144 0.02 8.23 7.57
C LEU A 144 -0.45 7.32 8.71
N PHE A 145 -0.94 6.11 8.42
CA PHE A 145 -1.21 5.08 9.42
C PHE A 145 0.06 4.67 10.17
N LEU A 146 1.18 4.53 9.46
CA LEU A 146 2.47 4.15 10.03
C LEU A 146 3.11 5.29 10.82
N ALA A 147 2.89 6.54 10.41
CA ALA A 147 3.52 7.72 10.99
C ALA A 147 3.25 7.88 12.49
N GLY A 148 2.05 7.47 12.96
CA GLY A 148 1.70 7.53 14.38
C GLY A 148 2.55 6.62 15.28
N LYS A 149 3.31 5.67 14.73
CA LYS A 149 4.15 4.70 15.45
C LYS A 149 5.59 4.68 14.97
N ALA A 150 5.94 5.41 13.91
CA ALA A 150 7.29 5.47 13.34
C ALA A 150 8.05 6.69 13.84
N LYS A 151 9.39 6.64 13.81
CA LYS A 151 10.25 7.82 13.94
C LYS A 151 10.06 8.73 12.74
N LYS A 152 10.08 8.16 11.55
CA LYS A 152 9.90 8.84 10.28
C LYS A 152 9.28 7.92 9.25
N VAL A 153 8.46 8.48 8.37
CA VAL A 153 7.91 7.79 7.20
C VAL A 153 8.30 8.53 5.94
N CYS A 154 8.77 7.80 4.93
CA CYS A 154 9.10 8.29 3.61
C CYS A 154 8.19 7.61 2.58
N GLY A 155 7.28 8.35 1.97
CA GLY A 155 6.38 7.85 0.94
C GLY A 155 6.92 8.15 -0.46
N VAL A 156 6.86 7.18 -1.37
CA VAL A 156 7.28 7.32 -2.78
C VAL A 156 6.12 6.96 -3.69
N GLU A 157 5.84 7.84 -4.64
CA GLU A 157 4.79 7.65 -5.64
C GLU A 157 5.19 8.34 -6.95
N ILE A 158 4.89 7.69 -8.08
CA ILE A 158 5.25 8.21 -9.41
C ILE A 158 4.35 9.37 -9.86
N ILE A 159 3.14 9.46 -9.31
CA ILE A 159 2.13 10.47 -9.70
C ILE A 159 2.29 11.73 -8.86
N PRO A 160 2.73 12.87 -9.44
CA PRO A 160 2.97 14.09 -8.68
C PRO A 160 1.74 14.59 -7.92
N GLN A 161 0.55 14.51 -8.54
CA GLN A 161 -0.71 14.95 -7.91
C GLN A 161 -1.03 14.13 -6.65
N ALA A 162 -0.77 12.82 -6.66
CA ALA A 162 -0.98 11.98 -5.49
C ALA A 162 -0.04 12.36 -4.34
N ILE A 163 1.19 12.76 -4.65
CA ILE A 163 2.15 13.28 -3.65
C ILE A 163 1.69 14.63 -3.06
N ASP A 164 1.12 15.50 -3.88
CA ASP A 164 0.56 16.76 -3.36
C ASP A 164 -0.64 16.50 -2.44
N ASP A 165 -1.51 15.57 -2.81
CA ASP A 165 -2.63 15.12 -1.98
C ASP A 165 -2.12 14.45 -0.68
N ALA A 166 -1.04 13.65 -0.73
CA ALA A 166 -0.42 13.03 0.45
C ALA A 166 0.13 14.07 1.44
N ARG A 167 0.81 15.09 0.92
CA ARG A 167 1.31 16.22 1.74
C ARG A 167 0.17 17.01 2.38
N GLU A 168 -0.94 17.22 1.66
CA GLU A 168 -2.11 17.89 2.19
C GLU A 168 -2.78 17.04 3.28
N ASN A 169 -2.89 15.71 3.06
CA ASN A 169 -3.43 14.77 4.04
C ASN A 169 -2.56 14.69 5.31
N ALA A 170 -1.23 14.74 5.18
CA ALA A 170 -0.34 14.82 6.34
C ALA A 170 -0.60 16.08 7.18
N LYS A 171 -0.69 17.25 6.54
CA LYS A 171 -1.01 18.52 7.21
C LYS A 171 -2.38 18.48 7.90
N ARG A 172 -3.39 17.92 7.23
CA ARG A 172 -4.75 17.78 7.76
C ARG A 172 -4.80 16.97 9.04
N ASN A 173 -3.98 15.92 9.13
CA ASN A 173 -3.88 15.04 10.29
C ASN A 173 -2.79 15.47 11.29
N HIS A 174 -2.19 16.63 11.11
CA HIS A 174 -1.12 17.15 11.98
C HIS A 174 0.09 16.19 12.10
N ILE A 175 0.42 15.50 11.00
CA ILE A 175 1.54 14.56 10.92
C ILE A 175 2.74 15.30 10.31
N GLU A 176 3.82 15.44 11.11
CA GLU A 176 5.03 16.19 10.74
C GLU A 176 6.21 15.27 10.41
N ASN A 177 6.14 13.98 10.77
CA ASN A 177 7.19 12.99 10.58
C ASN A 177 7.03 12.16 9.31
N ALA A 178 6.19 12.61 8.36
CA ALA A 178 6.02 11.98 7.05
C ALA A 178 6.52 12.91 5.94
N GLU A 179 7.37 12.39 5.06
CA GLU A 179 7.86 13.07 3.86
C GLU A 179 7.47 12.30 2.62
N PHE A 180 7.21 13.00 1.51
CA PHE A 180 6.70 12.40 0.28
C PHE A 180 7.52 12.84 -0.93
N PHE A 181 7.89 11.87 -1.77
CA PHE A 181 8.78 12.03 -2.92
C PHE A 181 8.12 11.56 -4.20
N VAL A 182 8.22 12.37 -5.25
CA VAL A 182 7.76 12.00 -6.59
C VAL A 182 8.86 11.24 -7.30
N GLY A 183 8.56 10.04 -7.76
CA GLY A 183 9.49 9.23 -8.53
C GLY A 183 9.21 7.74 -8.40
N LYS A 184 10.04 6.95 -9.05
CA LYS A 184 10.01 5.50 -8.88
C LYS A 184 10.85 5.09 -7.69
N ALA A 185 10.41 4.05 -6.97
CA ALA A 185 11.11 3.55 -5.79
C ALA A 185 12.57 3.18 -6.09
N GLU A 186 12.82 2.52 -7.22
CA GLU A 186 14.12 2.08 -7.67
C GLU A 186 15.07 3.23 -8.09
N GLU A 187 14.54 4.43 -8.27
CA GLU A 187 15.32 5.64 -8.56
C GLU A 187 15.52 6.48 -7.28
N VAL A 188 14.44 6.67 -6.51
CA VAL A 188 14.43 7.53 -5.32
C VAL A 188 15.26 6.94 -4.17
N LEU A 189 15.05 5.65 -3.82
CA LEU A 189 15.74 5.03 -2.69
C LEU A 189 17.27 5.03 -2.83
N PRO A 190 17.84 4.59 -3.97
CA PRO A 190 19.30 4.61 -4.16
C PRO A 190 19.89 6.01 -4.10
N GLU A 191 19.20 7.01 -4.66
CA GLU A 191 19.66 8.40 -4.62
C GLU A 191 19.81 8.92 -3.19
N PHE A 192 18.84 8.60 -2.33
CA PHE A 192 18.92 8.92 -0.90
C PHE A 192 20.06 8.17 -0.20
N TYR A 193 20.27 6.91 -0.53
CA TYR A 193 21.35 6.11 0.05
C TYR A 193 22.74 6.63 -0.35
N GLU A 194 22.93 6.99 -1.61
CA GLU A 194 24.20 7.53 -2.10
C GLU A 194 24.53 8.90 -1.50
N LYS A 195 23.53 9.77 -1.36
CA LYS A 195 23.70 11.08 -0.70
C LYS A 195 24.11 10.91 0.78
N ALA A 196 23.53 9.96 1.49
CA ALA A 196 23.88 9.70 2.88
C ALA A 196 25.31 9.19 3.07
N THR A 197 25.82 8.43 2.10
CA THR A 197 27.19 7.89 2.18
C THR A 197 28.27 8.90 1.78
N THR A 198 27.90 9.91 0.98
CA THR A 198 28.86 10.94 0.46
C THR A 198 28.90 12.22 1.29
N GLU A 199 27.79 12.60 1.90
CA GLU A 199 27.74 13.72 2.81
C GLU A 199 27.92 13.18 4.22
N ALA A 200 29.03 13.55 4.91
CA ALA A 200 29.35 13.19 6.29
C ALA A 200 28.33 13.75 7.34
N SER A 201 27.11 13.98 6.91
CA SER A 201 25.98 14.32 7.76
C SER A 201 25.42 13.04 8.35
N SER A 202 25.45 12.98 9.67
CA SER A 202 24.99 11.93 10.58
C SER A 202 23.48 11.61 10.48
N ASP A 203 22.89 11.63 9.30
CA ASP A 203 21.49 11.26 9.14
C ASP A 203 21.35 9.74 8.97
N GLU A 204 21.23 9.07 10.13
CA GLU A 204 20.62 7.72 10.27
C GLU A 204 19.27 7.60 9.54
N MET A 205 18.84 8.67 8.89
CA MET A 205 17.50 8.91 8.35
C MET A 205 17.24 8.22 7.02
N LEU A 206 18.23 7.58 6.44
CA LEU A 206 18.17 7.19 5.02
C LEU A 206 18.11 5.68 4.79
N HIS A 207 18.46 4.89 5.81
CA HIS A 207 18.32 3.44 5.72
C HIS A 207 16.93 3.03 6.22
N PRO A 208 16.11 2.32 5.42
CA PRO A 208 14.83 1.82 5.88
C PRO A 208 15.01 0.70 6.89
N ASP A 209 14.43 0.84 8.09
CA ASP A 209 14.26 -0.28 9.02
C ASP A 209 13.11 -1.19 8.56
N VAL A 210 12.08 -0.56 7.98
CA VAL A 210 10.91 -1.25 7.45
C VAL A 210 10.56 -0.69 6.07
N ILE A 211 10.27 -1.56 5.12
CA ILE A 211 9.67 -1.20 3.84
C ILE A 211 8.24 -1.74 3.81
N VAL A 212 7.30 -0.89 3.41
CA VAL A 212 5.91 -1.28 3.12
C VAL A 212 5.67 -1.07 1.63
N VAL A 213 5.00 -2.01 0.99
CA VAL A 213 4.64 -1.92 -0.42
C VAL A 213 3.18 -2.33 -0.63
N ASP A 214 2.48 -1.56 -1.47
CA ASP A 214 1.13 -1.86 -1.98
C ASP A 214 1.11 -1.66 -3.50
N PRO A 215 1.80 -2.52 -4.28
CA PRO A 215 1.96 -2.33 -5.70
C PRO A 215 0.66 -2.62 -6.47
N PRO A 216 0.55 -2.16 -7.73
CA PRO A 216 -0.56 -2.53 -8.60
C PRO A 216 -0.59 -4.04 -8.85
N ARG A 217 -1.69 -4.55 -9.46
CA ARG A 217 -1.92 -6.00 -9.72
C ARG A 217 -0.76 -6.75 -10.37
N LYS A 218 0.09 -6.07 -11.14
CA LYS A 218 1.28 -6.69 -11.76
C LYS A 218 2.39 -7.02 -10.75
N GLY A 219 2.25 -6.62 -9.50
CA GLY A 219 3.28 -6.71 -8.46
C GLY A 219 4.38 -5.67 -8.64
N CYS A 220 5.45 -5.82 -7.86
CA CYS A 220 6.66 -5.03 -8.04
C CYS A 220 7.42 -5.47 -9.29
N ASP A 221 8.13 -4.55 -9.93
CA ASP A 221 9.08 -4.91 -10.97
C ASP A 221 10.43 -5.36 -10.36
N ASP A 222 11.27 -5.95 -11.20
CA ASP A 222 12.56 -6.50 -10.75
C ASP A 222 13.49 -5.41 -10.19
N ALA A 223 13.41 -4.19 -10.70
CA ALA A 223 14.24 -3.09 -10.22
C ALA A 223 13.84 -2.67 -8.80
N CYS A 224 12.53 -2.61 -8.52
CA CYS A 224 12.01 -2.33 -7.18
C CYS A 224 12.38 -3.45 -6.19
N LEU A 225 12.17 -4.74 -6.56
CA LEU A 225 12.52 -5.88 -5.71
C LEU A 225 14.02 -5.92 -5.40
N ASN A 226 14.87 -5.73 -6.40
CA ASN A 226 16.32 -5.66 -6.22
C ASN A 226 16.75 -4.47 -5.34
N THR A 227 16.04 -3.35 -5.43
CA THR A 227 16.29 -2.19 -4.57
C THR A 227 15.95 -2.51 -3.12
N MET A 228 14.81 -3.14 -2.85
CA MET A 228 14.46 -3.60 -1.49
C MET A 228 15.51 -4.56 -0.93
N LEU A 229 15.96 -5.53 -1.73
CA LEU A 229 17.01 -6.47 -1.32
C LEU A 229 18.34 -5.78 -1.03
N ARG A 230 18.71 -4.77 -1.83
CA ARG A 230 19.95 -4.00 -1.63
C ARG A 230 19.87 -3.11 -0.37
N MET A 231 18.70 -2.53 -0.08
CA MET A 231 18.48 -1.72 1.13
C MET A 231 18.45 -2.57 2.39
N GLN A 232 18.17 -3.86 2.31
CA GLN A 232 18.22 -4.80 3.43
C GLN A 232 17.43 -4.36 4.68
N PRO A 233 16.16 -3.92 4.57
CA PRO A 233 15.36 -3.60 5.75
C PRO A 233 15.21 -4.82 6.67
N GLU A 234 15.01 -4.57 7.96
CA GLU A 234 14.75 -5.66 8.93
C GLU A 234 13.42 -6.36 8.65
N ARG A 235 12.45 -5.61 8.14
CA ARG A 235 11.11 -6.11 7.82
C ARG A 235 10.60 -5.53 6.50
N ILE A 236 9.84 -6.36 5.77
CA ILE A 236 9.07 -5.94 4.61
C ILE A 236 7.61 -6.33 4.87
N VAL A 237 6.70 -5.37 4.77
CA VAL A 237 5.26 -5.60 4.77
C VAL A 237 4.77 -5.46 3.35
N TYR A 238 4.27 -6.54 2.78
CA TYR A 238 3.78 -6.59 1.41
C TYR A 238 2.27 -6.72 1.41
N VAL A 239 1.57 -5.72 0.90
CA VAL A 239 0.13 -5.73 0.62
C VAL A 239 -0.08 -6.07 -0.86
N SER A 240 -1.03 -6.92 -1.19
CA SER A 240 -1.26 -7.32 -2.58
C SER A 240 -2.71 -7.73 -2.83
N CYS A 241 -3.27 -7.24 -3.93
CA CYS A 241 -4.58 -7.65 -4.44
C CYS A 241 -4.53 -8.84 -5.42
N ASP A 242 -3.33 -9.39 -5.71
CA ASP A 242 -3.15 -10.52 -6.63
C ASP A 242 -2.19 -11.55 -6.06
N SER A 243 -2.70 -12.74 -5.73
CA SER A 243 -1.92 -13.79 -5.09
C SER A 243 -0.86 -14.42 -5.99
N ALA A 244 -1.01 -14.36 -7.31
CA ALA A 244 -0.05 -14.95 -8.22
C ALA A 244 1.21 -14.09 -8.34
N THR A 245 1.02 -12.78 -8.52
CA THR A 245 2.16 -11.84 -8.53
C THR A 245 2.81 -11.73 -7.16
N LEU A 246 2.02 -11.77 -6.09
CA LEU A 246 2.56 -11.85 -4.72
C LEU A 246 3.48 -13.05 -4.54
N ALA A 247 3.05 -14.26 -4.94
CA ALA A 247 3.87 -15.47 -4.80
C ALA A 247 5.19 -15.38 -5.57
N ARG A 248 5.18 -14.77 -6.77
CA ARG A 248 6.39 -14.50 -7.57
C ARG A 248 7.35 -13.58 -6.81
N ASP A 249 6.84 -12.46 -6.30
CA ASP A 249 7.65 -11.44 -5.64
C ASP A 249 8.19 -11.94 -4.31
N LEU A 250 7.36 -12.65 -3.52
CA LEU A 250 7.79 -13.29 -2.27
C LEU A 250 8.90 -14.29 -2.51
N LYS A 251 8.85 -15.07 -3.62
CA LYS A 251 9.93 -16.00 -3.96
C LYS A 251 11.25 -15.26 -4.15
N ILE A 252 11.26 -14.15 -4.90
CA ILE A 252 12.48 -13.35 -5.12
C ILE A 252 13.03 -12.79 -3.81
N LEU A 253 12.15 -12.26 -2.95
CA LEU A 253 12.55 -11.72 -1.65
C LEU A 253 13.10 -12.82 -0.73
N CYS A 254 12.49 -14.01 -0.73
CA CYS A 254 12.97 -15.15 0.07
C CYS A 254 14.31 -15.68 -0.45
N ASP A 255 14.47 -15.81 -1.77
CA ASP A 255 15.75 -16.19 -2.38
C ASP A 255 16.85 -15.15 -2.05
N GLY A 256 16.46 -13.88 -1.83
CA GLY A 256 17.31 -12.75 -1.44
C GLY A 256 17.59 -12.62 0.07
N GLY A 257 17.20 -13.60 0.89
CA GLY A 257 17.55 -13.63 2.31
C GLY A 257 16.46 -13.17 3.28
N TYR A 258 15.20 -13.20 2.86
CA TYR A 258 14.06 -12.98 3.73
C TYR A 258 13.30 -14.28 3.98
N GLU A 259 12.54 -14.31 5.07
CA GLU A 259 11.60 -15.39 5.35
C GLU A 259 10.21 -14.83 5.63
N ILE A 260 9.18 -15.52 5.17
CA ILE A 260 7.79 -15.19 5.41
C ILE A 260 7.45 -15.55 6.85
N ARG A 261 7.04 -14.57 7.65
CA ARG A 261 6.64 -14.74 9.04
C ARG A 261 5.13 -14.87 9.22
N LYS A 262 4.38 -14.03 8.49
CA LYS A 262 2.93 -13.99 8.59
C LYS A 262 2.32 -13.76 7.20
N VAL A 263 1.17 -14.37 6.96
CA VAL A 263 0.35 -14.16 5.78
C VAL A 263 -1.10 -14.10 6.24
N GLN A 264 -1.81 -13.03 5.87
CA GLN A 264 -3.22 -12.85 6.21
C GLN A 264 -4.00 -12.32 5.02
N GLY A 265 -5.07 -13.03 4.65
CA GLY A 265 -6.05 -12.54 3.68
C GLY A 265 -7.04 -11.57 4.33
N VAL A 266 -7.46 -10.56 3.56
CA VAL A 266 -8.49 -9.58 3.93
C VAL A 266 -9.52 -9.53 2.82
N ASP A 267 -10.81 -9.72 3.16
CA ASP A 267 -11.92 -9.72 2.20
C ASP A 267 -12.31 -8.30 1.80
N GLN A 268 -11.38 -7.61 1.11
CA GLN A 268 -11.55 -6.24 0.60
C GLN A 268 -12.60 -6.18 -0.50
N PHE A 269 -12.63 -7.20 -1.35
CA PHE A 269 -13.47 -7.28 -2.53
C PHE A 269 -14.52 -8.38 -2.39
N GLY A 270 -15.36 -8.27 -1.37
CA GLY A 270 -16.42 -9.23 -1.10
C GLY A 270 -17.25 -9.59 -2.33
N MET A 271 -17.68 -10.85 -2.46
CA MET A 271 -18.43 -11.38 -3.61
C MET A 271 -17.64 -11.43 -4.93
N THR A 272 -16.31 -11.30 -4.89
CA THR A 272 -15.43 -11.45 -6.06
C THR A 272 -14.41 -12.58 -5.84
N VAL A 273 -13.59 -12.86 -6.85
CA VAL A 273 -12.49 -13.84 -6.76
C VAL A 273 -11.18 -13.21 -6.22
N HIS A 274 -11.21 -11.94 -5.88
CA HIS A 274 -10.03 -11.20 -5.45
C HIS A 274 -9.98 -11.13 -3.92
N VAL A 275 -8.79 -11.33 -3.37
CA VAL A 275 -8.50 -11.25 -1.94
C VAL A 275 -7.27 -10.37 -1.76
N GLU A 276 -7.37 -9.34 -0.93
CA GLU A 276 -6.19 -8.63 -0.46
C GLU A 276 -5.41 -9.53 0.50
N THR A 277 -4.10 -9.48 0.40
CA THR A 277 -3.22 -10.30 1.24
C THR A 277 -2.12 -9.44 1.81
N VAL A 278 -1.94 -9.49 3.13
CA VAL A 278 -0.83 -8.83 3.82
C VAL A 278 0.18 -9.88 4.25
N CYS A 279 1.43 -9.69 3.84
CA CYS A 279 2.54 -10.56 4.22
C CYS A 279 3.57 -9.78 5.03
N LEU A 280 4.06 -10.40 6.09
CA LEU A 280 5.24 -9.95 6.82
C LEU A 280 6.42 -10.84 6.45
N LEU A 281 7.49 -10.20 5.96
CA LEU A 281 8.79 -10.84 5.80
C LEU A 281 9.79 -10.23 6.79
N SER A 282 10.65 -11.08 7.34
CA SER A 282 11.79 -10.66 8.16
C SER A 282 13.09 -11.08 7.51
N LYS A 283 14.10 -10.21 7.64
CA LYS A 283 15.45 -10.54 7.19
C LYS A 283 15.99 -11.74 7.95
N LEU A 284 16.62 -12.68 7.23
CA LEU A 284 17.31 -13.79 7.84
C LEU A 284 18.63 -13.27 8.45
N HIS A 285 18.76 -13.41 9.75
CA HIS A 285 20.02 -13.14 10.43
C HIS A 285 20.85 -14.43 10.46
N GLU A 286 22.10 -14.35 10.06
CA GLU A 286 23.04 -15.45 10.33
C GLU A 286 23.16 -15.61 11.85
N ALA A 287 23.04 -16.86 12.30
CA ALA A 287 23.22 -17.16 13.72
C ALA A 287 24.64 -16.73 14.14
N LYS A 288 24.75 -15.78 15.06
CA LYS A 288 26.06 -15.28 15.58
C LYS A 288 26.89 -16.35 16.26
N TYR A 289 26.26 -17.48 16.61
CA TYR A 289 26.90 -18.61 17.27
C TYR A 289 26.40 -19.92 16.66
N HIS A 290 27.31 -20.71 16.10
CA HIS A 290 27.04 -22.07 15.70
C HIS A 290 27.38 -22.98 16.88
N VAL A 291 26.40 -23.63 17.45
CA VAL A 291 26.64 -24.73 18.42
C VAL A 291 26.68 -26.02 17.62
N ASN A 292 27.86 -26.62 17.49
CA ASN A 292 27.99 -27.96 16.94
C ASN A 292 27.50 -28.95 18.01
N VAL A 293 26.26 -29.43 17.84
CA VAL A 293 25.74 -30.53 18.65
C VAL A 293 26.13 -31.82 17.98
N ARG A 294 27.05 -32.58 18.59
CA ARG A 294 27.34 -33.94 18.18
C ARG A 294 26.27 -34.83 18.81
N LEU A 295 25.37 -35.34 18.00
CA LEU A 295 24.41 -36.35 18.42
C LEU A 295 25.09 -37.71 18.18
N ASP A 296 25.45 -38.38 19.25
CA ASP A 296 25.83 -39.81 19.16
C ASP A 296 24.53 -40.59 18.98
N MET A 297 24.39 -41.19 17.80
CA MET A 297 23.17 -41.92 17.39
C MET A 297 22.96 -43.21 18.18
N ASP A 298 23.96 -43.63 18.93
CA ASP A 298 23.90 -44.87 19.74
C ASP A 298 23.07 -44.72 21.02
N GLU A 299 22.69 -43.48 21.42
CA GLU A 299 21.84 -43.25 22.62
C GLU A 299 20.36 -43.00 22.29
N LEU A 300 19.99 -42.96 21.00
CA LEU A 300 18.59 -42.87 20.61
C LEU A 300 18.01 -44.28 20.47
N ASP A 301 17.22 -44.68 21.49
CA ASP A 301 16.45 -45.93 21.45
C ASP A 301 15.35 -45.83 20.41
N LEU A 302 15.60 -46.35 19.19
CA LEU A 302 14.68 -46.33 18.06
C LEU A 302 13.80 -47.58 18.00
N THR A 303 13.61 -48.31 19.09
CA THR A 303 13.06 -49.67 19.08
C THR A 303 11.53 -49.78 18.94
N SER A 304 10.75 -48.77 18.59
CA SER A 304 9.31 -48.99 18.52
C SER A 304 8.59 -48.68 17.21
N THR A 305 9.22 -48.23 16.12
CA THR A 305 8.48 -47.93 14.87
C THR A 305 9.30 -48.18 13.58
N GLU A 306 10.05 -49.25 13.50
CA GLU A 306 10.65 -49.68 12.23
C GLU A 306 9.79 -50.74 11.53
N SER A 307 8.86 -50.27 10.71
CA SER A 307 8.54 -51.00 9.48
C SER A 307 7.85 -50.08 8.50
N LYS A 308 8.59 -49.48 7.58
CA LYS A 308 8.22 -48.72 6.40
C LYS A 308 8.67 -47.25 6.42
N ALA A 309 9.93 -46.98 6.43
CA ALA A 309 10.48 -45.72 5.97
C ALA A 309 11.47 -46.00 4.82
N THR A 310 10.99 -45.84 3.60
CA THR A 310 11.83 -45.60 2.44
C THR A 310 12.46 -44.22 2.59
N SER A 311 13.78 -44.14 2.52
CA SER A 311 14.68 -43.00 2.54
C SER A 311 13.99 -41.61 2.49
N VAL A 312 13.97 -40.94 3.63
CA VAL A 312 13.71 -39.50 3.70
C VAL A 312 15.03 -38.78 3.86
N SER A 313 15.39 -37.99 2.86
CA SER A 313 16.55 -37.12 2.90
C SER A 313 16.28 -35.99 3.91
N TYR A 314 16.95 -36.01 5.04
CA TYR A 314 16.93 -34.89 6.00
C TYR A 314 17.96 -33.83 5.60
N THR A 315 17.54 -32.91 4.75
CA THR A 315 18.30 -31.69 4.53
C THR A 315 17.52 -30.50 5.09
N HIS A 316 17.53 -30.22 6.34
CA HIS A 316 17.23 -28.98 7.07
C HIS A 316 16.57 -29.27 8.43
N LEU A 317 17.37 -29.62 9.42
CA LEU A 317 17.03 -29.31 10.82
C LEU A 317 17.48 -27.87 11.09
N ARG A 318 16.55 -26.91 10.99
CA ARG A 318 16.75 -25.60 11.60
C ARG A 318 16.38 -25.71 13.08
N ALA A 319 17.35 -25.46 13.95
CA ALA A 319 17.09 -25.30 15.36
C ALA A 319 16.18 -24.08 15.56
N HIS A 320 14.96 -24.27 16.07
CA HIS A 320 14.18 -23.20 16.65
C HIS A 320 14.87 -22.79 17.95
N GLU A 321 15.18 -21.49 18.05
CA GLU A 321 15.66 -20.90 19.29
C GLU A 321 14.61 -21.07 20.38
N THR A 322 14.88 -21.93 21.35
CA THR A 322 14.23 -21.86 22.66
C THR A 322 15.02 -20.84 23.47
N SER A 323 14.46 -19.66 23.67
CA SER A 323 14.98 -18.68 24.63
C SER A 323 14.79 -19.25 26.02
N LEU A 324 15.86 -19.80 26.61
CA LEU A 324 15.96 -20.02 28.04
C LEU A 324 16.38 -18.71 28.68
N HIS A 325 15.45 -18.07 29.38
CA HIS A 325 15.79 -17.05 30.37
C HIS A 325 16.41 -17.74 31.59
N LEU A 326 17.66 -17.45 31.87
CA LEU A 326 18.27 -17.49 33.19
C LEU A 326 18.44 -16.06 33.72
#